data_23bdedba5162db02f8509fe6ecaa838c
#
_entry.id   23bdedba5162db02f8509fe6ecaa838c
#
_cell.length_a   1.000
_cell.length_b   1.000
_cell.length_c   1.000
_cell.angle_alpha   90.00
_cell.angle_beta   90.00
_cell.angle_gamma   90.00
#
_symmetry.space_group_name_H-M   'P 1'
#
loop_
_entity.id
_entity.type
_entity.pdbx_description
1 polymer ?
#
loop_
_entity_poly.entity_id
_entity_poly.type
_entity_poly.pdbx_seq_one_letter_code
_entity_poly.pdbx_strand_id
1 'polypeptide(L)'
;HEGRIVALLGGNGAGKTTTLRAVSNLLEGERGEVTKGQILLQGERIEKLSPAQMVQRGVVQVMEGRHCFAHLTIEENLLTGAFSRKDGKAAIKASLEKVYTYFPRLRTRRSSQAAYTSGGEQQMCAIGRALMANPRMVLLDEPSMGLAPQIVEEVFEIVKDLNQREKVTFLLAEQNTTMALRYADEGYILENGRVVMEGTAAELSSNEDVKEFYLGMGGGDRKSFR
;
A
#
# COMPACT_ATOMS: atom_id res chain seq x y z
N HIS A 1 9.87 -4.09 9.75
CA HIS A 1 9.66 -4.04 11.21
C HIS A 1 8.23 -3.57 11.50
N GLU A 2 7.62 -4.11 12.58
CA GLU A 2 6.27 -3.72 13.00
C GLU A 2 6.20 -2.22 13.35
N GLY A 3 5.11 -1.56 12.93
CA GLY A 3 4.90 -0.14 13.18
C GLY A 3 5.74 0.81 12.32
N ARG A 4 6.37 0.31 11.24
CA ARG A 4 7.13 1.13 10.31
C ARG A 4 6.46 1.27 8.95
N ILE A 5 6.86 2.31 8.22
CA ILE A 5 6.57 2.49 6.80
C ILE A 5 7.82 2.10 6.03
N VAL A 6 7.73 1.04 5.23
CA VAL A 6 8.82 0.54 4.38
C VAL A 6 8.45 0.75 2.92
N ALA A 7 9.37 1.29 2.12
CA ALA A 7 9.16 1.54 0.70
C ALA A 7 9.90 0.52 -0.17
N LEU A 8 9.19 -0.10 -1.11
CA LEU A 8 9.76 -0.81 -2.26
C LEU A 8 9.78 0.14 -3.45
N LEU A 9 10.96 0.53 -3.87
CA LEU A 9 11.19 1.55 -4.87
C LEU A 9 11.71 0.93 -6.17
N GLY A 10 11.40 1.53 -7.30
CA GLY A 10 11.90 1.07 -8.59
C GLY A 10 10.96 1.40 -9.75
N GLY A 11 11.46 1.29 -10.95
CA GLY A 11 10.69 1.52 -12.18
C GLY A 11 9.62 0.47 -12.43
N ASN A 12 8.86 0.66 -13.52
CA ASN A 12 7.90 -0.33 -13.98
C ASN A 12 8.62 -1.63 -14.36
N GLY A 13 8.06 -2.77 -13.94
CA GLY A 13 8.68 -4.09 -14.16
C GLY A 13 9.81 -4.46 -13.19
N ALA A 14 10.16 -3.61 -12.23
CA ALA A 14 11.21 -3.91 -11.23
C ALA A 14 10.87 -5.08 -10.28
N GLY A 15 9.59 -5.50 -10.20
CA GLY A 15 9.14 -6.62 -9.35
C GLY A 15 8.40 -6.19 -8.08
N LYS A 16 8.08 -4.89 -7.92
CA LYS A 16 7.39 -4.36 -6.74
C LYS A 16 6.03 -5.03 -6.49
N THR A 17 5.13 -4.95 -7.45
CA THR A 17 3.79 -5.58 -7.38
C THR A 17 3.87 -7.09 -7.15
N THR A 18 4.81 -7.77 -7.83
CA THR A 18 5.04 -9.22 -7.64
C THR A 18 5.45 -9.53 -6.21
N THR A 19 6.32 -8.69 -5.61
CA THR A 19 6.73 -8.84 -4.20
C THR A 19 5.54 -8.64 -3.25
N LEU A 20 4.71 -7.62 -3.45
CA LEU A 20 3.51 -7.40 -2.64
C LEU A 20 2.54 -8.59 -2.75
N ARG A 21 2.31 -9.10 -3.96
CA ARG A 21 1.45 -10.27 -4.20
C ARG A 21 2.01 -11.55 -3.59
N ALA A 22 3.34 -11.71 -3.54
CA ALA A 22 3.97 -12.82 -2.83
C ALA A 22 3.69 -12.74 -1.32
N VAL A 23 3.80 -11.55 -0.73
CA VAL A 23 3.54 -11.33 0.70
C VAL A 23 2.06 -11.53 1.06
N SER A 24 1.13 -11.15 0.18
CA SER A 24 -0.32 -11.31 0.39
C SER A 24 -0.88 -12.66 -0.09
N ASN A 25 -0.04 -13.52 -0.66
CA ASN A 25 -0.40 -14.79 -1.27
C ASN A 25 -1.42 -14.68 -2.44
N LEU A 26 -1.33 -13.59 -3.20
CA LEU A 26 -2.18 -13.37 -4.39
C LEU A 26 -1.52 -13.87 -5.70
N LEU A 27 -0.31 -14.42 -5.66
CA LEU A 27 0.39 -14.93 -6.86
C LEU A 27 -0.35 -16.10 -7.52
N GLU A 28 -0.96 -17.01 -6.73
CA GLU A 28 -1.70 -18.16 -7.27
C GLU A 28 -2.80 -17.73 -8.25
N GLY A 29 -3.48 -16.62 -7.99
CA GLY A 29 -4.51 -16.09 -8.88
C GLY A 29 -3.99 -15.72 -10.28
N GLU A 30 -2.68 -15.52 -10.41
CA GLU A 30 -1.98 -15.21 -11.67
C GLU A 30 -1.08 -16.38 -12.14
N ARG A 31 -1.28 -17.59 -11.61
CA ARG A 31 -0.48 -18.80 -11.89
C ARG A 31 1.01 -18.66 -11.50
N GLY A 32 1.29 -17.78 -10.53
CA GLY A 32 2.62 -17.60 -9.95
C GLY A 32 2.77 -18.34 -8.63
N GLU A 33 4.00 -18.65 -8.25
CA GLU A 33 4.33 -19.25 -6.95
C GLU A 33 5.69 -18.81 -6.45
N VAL A 34 5.91 -18.91 -5.15
CA VAL A 34 7.23 -18.71 -4.54
C VAL A 34 8.02 -20.01 -4.66
N THR A 35 8.87 -20.10 -5.69
CA THR A 35 9.64 -21.32 -6.00
C THR A 35 10.86 -21.51 -5.13
N LYS A 36 11.44 -20.42 -4.60
CA LYS A 36 12.67 -20.46 -3.76
C LYS A 36 12.58 -19.40 -2.66
N GLY A 37 13.27 -19.66 -1.54
CA GLY A 37 13.29 -18.78 -0.40
C GLY A 37 12.13 -19.03 0.55
N GLN A 38 11.86 -18.04 1.39
CA GLN A 38 10.77 -18.07 2.38
C GLN A 38 10.27 -16.65 2.66
N ILE A 39 9.00 -16.53 3.00
CA ILE A 39 8.40 -15.28 3.49
C ILE A 39 7.96 -15.53 4.92
N LEU A 40 8.45 -14.70 5.85
CA LEU A 40 8.14 -14.83 7.26
C LEU A 40 7.29 -13.67 7.75
N LEU A 41 6.18 -13.97 8.40
CA LEU A 41 5.38 -13.02 9.15
C LEU A 41 5.48 -13.37 10.63
N GLN A 42 6.10 -12.51 11.44
CA GLN A 42 6.32 -12.74 12.87
C GLN A 42 7.03 -14.10 13.17
N GLY A 43 7.98 -14.49 12.30
CA GLY A 43 8.74 -15.74 12.42
C GLY A 43 8.04 -16.97 11.83
N GLU A 44 6.77 -16.87 11.43
CA GLU A 44 6.04 -17.96 10.79
C GLU A 44 6.08 -17.87 9.27
N ARG A 45 6.27 -18.99 8.60
CA ARG A 45 6.22 -19.09 7.13
C ARG A 45 4.81 -18.93 6.64
N ILE A 46 4.62 -18.05 5.64
CA ILE A 46 3.29 -17.68 5.14
C ILE A 46 3.00 -18.12 3.70
N GLU A 47 3.95 -18.64 2.95
CA GLU A 47 3.82 -18.91 1.51
C GLU A 47 2.71 -19.92 1.16
N LYS A 48 2.28 -20.72 2.13
CA LYS A 48 1.22 -21.73 1.96
C LYS A 48 -0.14 -21.31 2.51
N LEU A 49 -0.24 -20.08 3.02
CA LEU A 49 -1.51 -19.56 3.53
C LEU A 49 -2.38 -19.07 2.38
N SER A 50 -3.71 -19.22 2.52
CA SER A 50 -4.62 -18.59 1.58
C SER A 50 -4.69 -17.06 1.79
N PRO A 51 -5.07 -16.27 0.78
CA PRO A 51 -5.29 -14.83 0.95
C PRO A 51 -6.26 -14.50 2.10
N ALA A 52 -7.30 -15.30 2.29
CA ALA A 52 -8.25 -15.15 3.40
C ALA A 52 -7.57 -15.32 4.78
N GLN A 53 -6.63 -16.27 4.91
CA GLN A 53 -5.84 -16.44 6.12
C GLN A 53 -4.88 -15.28 6.36
N MET A 54 -4.34 -14.67 5.28
CA MET A 54 -3.52 -13.46 5.40
C MET A 54 -4.33 -12.29 5.96
N VAL A 55 -5.54 -12.05 5.44
CA VAL A 55 -6.45 -11.03 5.97
C VAL A 55 -6.79 -11.29 7.45
N GLN A 56 -7.06 -12.55 7.84
CA GLN A 56 -7.31 -12.92 9.24
C GLN A 56 -6.11 -12.68 10.16
N ARG A 57 -4.88 -12.72 9.62
CA ARG A 57 -3.63 -12.38 10.33
C ARG A 57 -3.36 -10.87 10.34
N GLY A 58 -4.27 -10.08 9.74
CA GLY A 58 -4.18 -8.62 9.69
C GLY A 58 -3.29 -8.08 8.57
N VAL A 59 -2.97 -8.85 7.53
CA VAL A 59 -2.25 -8.39 6.34
C VAL A 59 -3.25 -8.16 5.22
N VAL A 60 -3.36 -6.92 4.75
CA VAL A 60 -4.32 -6.51 3.71
C VAL A 60 -3.60 -5.77 2.60
N GLN A 61 -3.90 -6.10 1.34
CA GLN A 61 -3.35 -5.40 0.18
C GLN A 61 -4.37 -4.47 -0.45
N VAL A 62 -3.95 -3.25 -0.76
CA VAL A 62 -4.60 -2.32 -1.68
C VAL A 62 -3.86 -2.43 -3.00
N MET A 63 -4.51 -3.02 -4.00
CA MET A 63 -3.92 -3.26 -5.32
C MET A 63 -3.89 -1.96 -6.14
N GLU A 64 -2.95 -1.89 -7.08
CA GLU A 64 -2.92 -0.86 -8.12
C GLU A 64 -4.27 -0.78 -8.85
N GLY A 65 -4.69 0.44 -9.24
CA GLY A 65 -5.95 0.62 -9.99
C GLY A 65 -7.19 0.81 -9.11
N ARG A 66 -7.04 0.99 -7.79
CA ARG A 66 -8.09 1.34 -6.83
C ARG A 66 -9.12 0.25 -6.57
N HIS A 67 -9.57 -0.48 -7.59
CA HIS A 67 -10.49 -1.64 -7.53
C HIS A 67 -11.74 -1.41 -6.64
N CYS A 68 -12.36 -0.23 -6.75
CA CYS A 68 -13.66 0.00 -6.14
C CYS A 68 -14.76 -0.75 -6.89
N PHE A 69 -15.74 -1.25 -6.16
CA PHE A 69 -16.97 -1.79 -6.76
C PHE A 69 -17.80 -0.61 -7.30
N ALA A 70 -17.76 -0.40 -8.61
CA ALA A 70 -18.25 0.80 -9.29
C ALA A 70 -19.73 1.11 -9.02
N HIS A 71 -20.56 0.07 -8.92
CA HIS A 71 -22.02 0.15 -8.70
C HIS A 71 -22.43 0.23 -7.23
N LEU A 72 -21.51 -0.04 -6.29
CA LEU A 72 -21.74 0.16 -4.87
C LEU A 72 -21.47 1.60 -4.46
N THR A 73 -22.17 2.06 -3.44
CA THR A 73 -21.87 3.34 -2.79
C THR A 73 -20.50 3.30 -2.10
N ILE A 74 -19.96 4.46 -1.75
CA ILE A 74 -18.71 4.55 -0.97
C ILE A 74 -18.86 3.80 0.36
N GLU A 75 -19.97 3.97 1.08
CA GLU A 75 -20.21 3.28 2.35
C GLU A 75 -20.28 1.76 2.18
N GLU A 76 -20.98 1.27 1.16
CA GLU A 76 -21.04 -0.15 0.85
C GLU A 76 -19.66 -0.70 0.47
N ASN A 77 -18.88 0.04 -0.34
CA ASN A 77 -17.50 -0.33 -0.63
C ASN A 77 -16.65 -0.48 0.64
N LEU A 78 -16.74 0.47 1.57
CA LEU A 78 -16.04 0.41 2.85
C LEU A 78 -16.47 -0.81 3.65
N LEU A 79 -17.77 -1.07 3.77
CA LEU A 79 -18.32 -2.20 4.54
C LEU A 79 -17.88 -3.55 4.01
N THR A 80 -17.61 -3.70 2.70
CA THR A 80 -17.04 -4.95 2.16
C THR A 80 -15.71 -5.33 2.80
N GLY A 81 -14.90 -4.34 3.23
CA GLY A 81 -13.63 -4.57 3.91
C GLY A 81 -13.77 -5.26 5.28
N ALA A 82 -14.95 -5.18 5.90
CA ALA A 82 -15.22 -5.84 7.17
C ALA A 82 -15.85 -7.24 7.02
N PHE A 83 -15.97 -7.78 5.81
CA PHE A 83 -16.67 -9.03 5.52
C PHE A 83 -16.16 -10.24 6.35
N SER A 84 -14.85 -10.33 6.57
CA SER A 84 -14.23 -11.43 7.31
C SER A 84 -14.27 -11.26 8.84
N ARG A 85 -14.72 -10.10 9.34
CA ARG A 85 -14.72 -9.77 10.77
C ARG A 85 -15.87 -10.44 11.51
N LYS A 86 -15.61 -10.84 12.76
CA LYS A 86 -16.59 -11.52 13.64
C LYS A 86 -16.85 -10.76 14.94
N ASP A 87 -16.29 -9.55 15.09
CA ASP A 87 -16.31 -8.73 16.32
C ASP A 87 -17.60 -7.89 16.48
N GLY A 88 -18.57 -8.08 15.59
CA GLY A 88 -19.91 -7.56 15.72
C GLY A 88 -20.16 -6.17 15.11
N LYS A 89 -21.45 -5.84 14.96
CA LYS A 89 -21.89 -4.62 14.25
C LYS A 89 -21.40 -3.32 14.91
N ALA A 90 -21.29 -3.27 16.23
CA ALA A 90 -20.83 -2.08 16.93
C ALA A 90 -19.36 -1.77 16.63
N ALA A 91 -18.49 -2.79 16.60
CA ALA A 91 -17.09 -2.64 16.25
C ALA A 91 -16.89 -2.23 14.78
N ILE A 92 -17.68 -2.81 13.86
CA ILE A 92 -17.66 -2.43 12.44
C ILE A 92 -18.10 -0.97 12.27
N LYS A 93 -19.15 -0.53 12.97
CA LYS A 93 -19.60 0.86 12.95
C LYS A 93 -18.50 1.82 13.48
N ALA A 94 -17.85 1.46 14.58
CA ALA A 94 -16.74 2.26 15.12
C ALA A 94 -15.58 2.37 14.11
N SER A 95 -15.24 1.28 13.41
CA SER A 95 -14.23 1.31 12.36
C SER A 95 -14.64 2.19 11.18
N LEU A 96 -15.92 2.18 10.79
CA LEU A 96 -16.44 3.04 9.72
C LEU A 96 -16.33 4.53 10.11
N GLU A 97 -16.71 4.88 11.34
CA GLU A 97 -16.57 6.26 11.85
C GLU A 97 -15.09 6.70 11.89
N LYS A 98 -14.19 5.79 12.25
CA LYS A 98 -12.74 6.01 12.23
C LYS A 98 -12.23 6.27 10.80
N VAL A 99 -12.65 5.46 9.82
CA VAL A 99 -12.33 5.69 8.41
C VAL A 99 -12.82 7.08 7.96
N TYR A 100 -14.02 7.48 8.33
CA TYR A 100 -14.53 8.81 8.01
C TYR A 100 -13.78 9.95 8.72
N THR A 101 -13.12 9.68 9.84
CA THR A 101 -12.26 10.67 10.52
C THR A 101 -10.97 10.89 9.72
N TYR A 102 -10.35 9.83 9.21
CA TYR A 102 -9.17 9.94 8.34
C TYR A 102 -9.49 10.45 6.93
N PHE A 103 -10.65 10.10 6.40
CA PHE A 103 -11.11 10.47 5.06
C PHE A 103 -12.45 11.23 5.09
N PRO A 104 -12.49 12.51 5.54
CA PRO A 104 -13.74 13.26 5.66
C PRO A 104 -14.51 13.40 4.35
N ARG A 105 -13.80 13.41 3.21
CA ARG A 105 -14.42 13.42 1.87
C ARG A 105 -15.30 12.21 1.63
N LEU A 106 -14.90 11.03 2.12
CA LEU A 106 -15.69 9.81 1.96
C LEU A 106 -17.03 9.90 2.74
N ARG A 107 -17.03 10.58 3.90
CA ARG A 107 -18.27 10.83 4.67
C ARG A 107 -19.28 11.64 3.86
N THR A 108 -18.83 12.71 3.19
CA THR A 108 -19.71 13.57 2.37
C THR A 108 -20.22 12.85 1.12
N ARG A 109 -19.47 11.88 0.63
CA ARG A 109 -19.78 11.07 -0.56
C ARG A 109 -20.32 9.67 -0.23
N ARG A 110 -20.63 9.36 1.03
CA ARG A 110 -20.98 8.00 1.47
C ARG A 110 -22.07 7.32 0.65
N SER A 111 -23.09 8.09 0.21
CA SER A 111 -24.23 7.59 -0.57
C SER A 111 -24.01 7.67 -2.09
N SER A 112 -22.86 8.21 -2.56
CA SER A 112 -22.54 8.26 -3.98
C SER A 112 -21.99 6.91 -4.42
N GLN A 113 -22.39 6.43 -5.61
CA GLN A 113 -21.75 5.26 -6.22
C GLN A 113 -20.28 5.57 -6.54
N ALA A 114 -19.39 4.60 -6.34
CA ALA A 114 -17.95 4.78 -6.54
C ALA A 114 -17.61 5.18 -7.98
N ALA A 115 -18.38 4.72 -8.98
CA ALA A 115 -18.21 5.10 -10.38
C ALA A 115 -18.29 6.62 -10.62
N TYR A 116 -19.02 7.35 -9.79
CA TYR A 116 -19.25 8.80 -9.93
C TYR A 116 -18.40 9.64 -8.98
N THR A 117 -17.36 9.05 -8.39
CA THR A 117 -16.41 9.75 -7.52
C THR A 117 -15.08 9.99 -8.25
N SER A 118 -14.32 10.99 -7.78
CA SER A 118 -13.00 11.30 -8.34
C SER A 118 -12.01 10.16 -8.10
N GLY A 119 -10.94 10.12 -8.91
CA GLY A 119 -9.88 9.13 -8.71
C GLY A 119 -9.24 9.18 -7.32
N GLY A 120 -9.12 10.37 -6.72
CA GLY A 120 -8.66 10.53 -5.34
C GLY A 120 -9.62 9.94 -4.31
N GLU A 121 -10.92 10.19 -4.46
CA GLU A 121 -11.95 9.60 -3.60
C GLU A 121 -11.98 8.07 -3.72
N GLN A 122 -11.80 7.53 -4.93
CA GLN A 122 -11.70 6.09 -5.15
C GLN A 122 -10.45 5.50 -4.47
N GLN A 123 -9.30 6.18 -4.55
CA GLN A 123 -8.08 5.75 -3.86
C GLN A 123 -8.26 5.76 -2.33
N MET A 124 -8.83 6.84 -1.79
CA MET A 124 -9.18 6.94 -0.37
C MET A 124 -10.17 5.84 0.04
N CYS A 125 -11.15 5.53 -0.80
CA CYS A 125 -12.10 4.46 -0.58
C CYS A 125 -11.42 3.08 -0.55
N ALA A 126 -10.48 2.81 -1.45
CA ALA A 126 -9.72 1.55 -1.48
C ALA A 126 -8.88 1.37 -0.21
N ILE A 127 -8.18 2.42 0.24
CA ILE A 127 -7.42 2.41 1.49
C ILE A 127 -8.38 2.28 2.70
N GLY A 128 -9.45 3.06 2.73
CA GLY A 128 -10.47 2.98 3.78
C GLY A 128 -11.09 1.59 3.89
N ARG A 129 -11.36 0.93 2.77
CA ARG A 129 -11.84 -0.45 2.72
C ARG A 129 -10.82 -1.42 3.34
N ALA A 130 -9.53 -1.25 3.08
CA ALA A 130 -8.49 -2.04 3.72
C ALA A 130 -8.48 -1.83 5.25
N LEU A 131 -8.65 -0.60 5.72
CA LEU A 131 -8.71 -0.28 7.16
C LEU A 131 -9.93 -0.89 7.87
N MET A 132 -11.03 -1.10 7.15
CA MET A 132 -12.22 -1.77 7.70
C MET A 132 -11.95 -3.22 8.12
N ALA A 133 -10.91 -3.87 7.59
CA ALA A 133 -10.47 -5.18 8.04
C ALA A 133 -9.74 -5.15 9.40
N ASN A 134 -9.51 -3.96 9.99
CA ASN A 134 -8.70 -3.73 11.19
C ASN A 134 -7.28 -4.32 11.06
N PRO A 135 -6.50 -3.90 10.04
CA PRO A 135 -5.24 -4.51 9.70
C PRO A 135 -4.11 -4.13 10.68
N ARG A 136 -3.14 -5.04 10.84
CA ARG A 136 -1.83 -4.76 11.46
C ARG A 136 -0.81 -4.28 10.42
N MET A 137 -0.98 -4.73 9.17
CA MET A 137 -0.11 -4.40 8.04
C MET A 137 -0.93 -4.15 6.78
N VAL A 138 -0.65 -3.05 6.09
CA VAL A 138 -1.26 -2.71 4.80
C VAL A 138 -0.17 -2.66 3.74
N LEU A 139 -0.38 -3.39 2.66
CA LEU A 139 0.44 -3.37 1.46
C LEU A 139 -0.23 -2.40 0.47
N LEU A 140 0.48 -1.34 0.05
CA LEU A 140 -0.03 -0.35 -0.89
C LEU A 140 0.74 -0.44 -2.21
N ASP A 141 0.05 -0.75 -3.29
CA ASP A 141 0.63 -0.89 -4.62
C ASP A 141 0.33 0.36 -5.45
N GLU A 142 1.37 1.16 -5.74
CA GLU A 142 1.33 2.40 -6.51
C GLU A 142 0.20 3.37 -6.07
N PRO A 143 0.09 3.71 -4.75
CA PRO A 143 -1.02 4.53 -4.26
C PRO A 143 -1.07 5.94 -4.84
N SER A 144 0.03 6.44 -5.40
CA SER A 144 0.11 7.77 -6.02
C SER A 144 -0.32 7.81 -7.48
N MET A 145 -0.42 6.65 -8.15
CA MET A 145 -0.55 6.58 -9.60
C MET A 145 -1.84 7.23 -10.12
N GLY A 146 -1.69 8.13 -11.09
CA GLY A 146 -2.82 8.82 -11.75
C GLY A 146 -3.61 9.74 -10.83
N LEU A 147 -3.00 10.24 -9.76
CA LEU A 147 -3.59 11.23 -8.85
C LEU A 147 -2.94 12.60 -9.03
N ALA A 148 -3.72 13.66 -8.76
CA ALA A 148 -3.17 15.02 -8.68
C ALA A 148 -2.18 15.13 -7.49
N PRO A 149 -1.09 15.91 -7.61
CA PRO A 149 -0.07 16.01 -6.56
C PRO A 149 -0.61 16.30 -5.16
N GLN A 150 -1.58 17.18 -5.04
CA GLN A 150 -2.22 17.52 -3.76
C GLN A 150 -2.94 16.32 -3.11
N ILE A 151 -3.57 15.47 -3.93
CA ILE A 151 -4.23 14.25 -3.45
C ILE A 151 -3.20 13.20 -3.03
N VAL A 152 -2.08 13.11 -3.75
CA VAL A 152 -0.97 12.24 -3.37
C VAL A 152 -0.46 12.61 -1.98
N GLU A 153 -0.17 13.89 -1.75
CA GLU A 153 0.27 14.38 -0.43
C GLU A 153 -0.76 14.07 0.65
N GLU A 154 -2.06 14.36 0.42
CA GLU A 154 -3.14 14.05 1.36
C GLU A 154 -3.18 12.55 1.72
N VAL A 155 -3.05 11.66 0.74
CA VAL A 155 -3.04 10.19 0.96
C VAL A 155 -1.83 9.76 1.80
N PHE A 156 -0.64 10.27 1.50
CA PHE A 156 0.58 9.90 2.23
C PHE A 156 0.61 10.48 3.65
N GLU A 157 0.09 11.68 3.88
CA GLU A 157 -0.09 12.24 5.22
C GLU A 157 -1.03 11.36 6.06
N ILE A 158 -2.13 10.88 5.47
CA ILE A 158 -3.04 9.96 6.16
C ILE A 158 -2.35 8.62 6.47
N VAL A 159 -1.56 8.08 5.54
CA VAL A 159 -0.76 6.86 5.78
C VAL A 159 0.21 7.08 6.96
N LYS A 160 0.88 8.24 7.02
CA LYS A 160 1.78 8.58 8.12
C LYS A 160 1.04 8.71 9.45
N ASP A 161 -0.12 9.36 9.45
CA ASP A 161 -0.98 9.52 10.63
C ASP A 161 -1.46 8.17 11.17
N LEU A 162 -1.93 7.28 10.28
CA LEU A 162 -2.33 5.91 10.61
C LEU A 162 -1.16 5.10 11.20
N ASN A 163 0.03 5.22 10.63
CA ASN A 163 1.22 4.58 11.16
C ASN A 163 1.57 5.10 12.56
N GLN A 164 1.59 6.41 12.75
CA GLN A 164 1.99 7.01 14.02
C GLN A 164 0.99 6.78 15.15
N ARG A 165 -0.31 6.96 14.88
CA ARG A 165 -1.39 6.89 15.90
C ARG A 165 -1.88 5.47 16.12
N GLU A 166 -2.05 4.71 15.03
CA GLU A 166 -2.66 3.37 15.10
C GLU A 166 -1.63 2.23 15.05
N LYS A 167 -0.36 2.58 14.86
CA LYS A 167 0.76 1.61 14.73
C LYS A 167 0.58 0.61 13.60
N VAL A 168 -0.19 0.97 12.57
CA VAL A 168 -0.31 0.16 11.36
C VAL A 168 1.02 0.15 10.63
N THR A 169 1.49 -1.03 10.28
CA THR A 169 2.69 -1.21 9.44
C THR A 169 2.31 -1.01 7.97
N PHE A 170 3.14 -0.31 7.21
CA PHE A 170 2.92 -0.14 5.77
C PHE A 170 4.11 -0.68 4.97
N LEU A 171 3.80 -1.39 3.88
CA LEU A 171 4.75 -1.71 2.83
C LEU A 171 4.24 -1.03 1.55
N LEU A 172 4.95 0.00 1.10
CA LEU A 172 4.61 0.82 -0.05
C LEU A 172 5.40 0.34 -1.27
N ALA A 173 4.76 -0.03 -2.36
CA ALA A 173 5.40 -0.15 -3.66
C ALA A 173 5.16 1.14 -4.43
N GLU A 174 6.23 1.86 -4.79
CA GLU A 174 6.13 3.16 -5.46
C GLU A 174 7.22 3.35 -6.53
N GLN A 175 6.83 3.98 -7.62
CA GLN A 175 7.77 4.49 -8.61
C GLN A 175 8.25 5.89 -8.26
N ASN A 176 7.42 6.70 -7.62
CA ASN A 176 7.79 8.04 -7.16
C ASN A 176 8.66 7.96 -5.89
N THR A 177 9.95 7.73 -6.11
CA THR A 177 10.95 7.55 -5.05
C THR A 177 11.02 8.74 -4.09
N THR A 178 10.98 9.97 -4.62
CA THR A 178 11.03 11.21 -3.81
C THR A 178 9.86 11.26 -2.82
N MET A 179 8.65 10.99 -3.31
CA MET A 179 7.45 11.01 -2.47
C MET A 179 7.49 9.89 -1.43
N ALA A 180 7.82 8.67 -1.85
CA ALA A 180 7.85 7.52 -0.94
C ALA A 180 8.88 7.70 0.18
N LEU A 181 10.11 8.13 -0.14
CA LEU A 181 11.17 8.33 0.86
C LEU A 181 10.86 9.48 1.85
N ARG A 182 10.04 10.45 1.48
CA ARG A 182 9.62 11.54 2.39
C ARG A 182 8.79 11.00 3.57
N TYR A 183 8.06 9.91 3.37
CA TYR A 183 7.14 9.33 4.37
C TYR A 183 7.61 8.01 4.96
N ALA A 184 8.48 7.28 4.27
CA ALA A 184 9.02 6.01 4.72
C ALA A 184 10.07 6.17 5.82
N ASP A 185 10.24 5.12 6.61
CA ASP A 185 11.33 4.98 7.57
C ASP A 185 12.56 4.29 6.92
N GLU A 186 12.30 3.32 6.04
CA GLU A 186 13.28 2.48 5.35
C GLU A 186 12.85 2.26 3.90
N GLY A 187 13.79 1.96 3.02
CA GLY A 187 13.50 1.66 1.62
C GLY A 187 14.40 0.57 1.03
N TYR A 188 13.85 -0.11 0.03
CA TYR A 188 14.52 -1.10 -0.81
C TYR A 188 14.34 -0.70 -2.26
N ILE A 189 15.43 -0.53 -2.99
CA ILE A 189 15.41 -0.24 -4.42
C ILE A 189 15.51 -1.54 -5.19
N LEU A 190 14.50 -1.79 -6.03
CA LEU A 190 14.41 -2.99 -6.86
C LEU A 190 14.71 -2.67 -8.32
N GLU A 191 15.54 -3.52 -8.94
CA GLU A 191 15.77 -3.56 -10.37
C GLU A 191 15.74 -5.01 -10.85
N ASN A 192 14.97 -5.28 -11.90
CA ASN A 192 14.90 -6.61 -12.51
C ASN A 192 14.66 -7.75 -11.50
N GLY A 193 13.81 -7.52 -10.50
CA GLY A 193 13.46 -8.51 -9.46
C GLY A 193 14.52 -8.69 -8.38
N ARG A 194 15.51 -7.79 -8.27
CA ARG A 194 16.57 -7.85 -7.25
C ARG A 194 16.63 -6.55 -6.47
N VAL A 195 16.91 -6.66 -5.18
CA VAL A 195 17.26 -5.51 -4.35
C VAL A 195 18.70 -5.10 -4.72
N VAL A 196 18.86 -3.88 -5.24
CA VAL A 196 20.17 -3.31 -5.61
C VAL A 196 20.70 -2.36 -4.54
N MET A 197 19.80 -1.79 -3.74
CA MET A 197 20.17 -0.91 -2.63
C MET A 197 19.11 -0.96 -1.54
N GLU A 198 19.53 -0.82 -0.29
CA GLU A 198 18.64 -0.74 0.88
C GLU A 198 19.23 0.20 1.92
N GLY A 199 18.38 0.77 2.77
CA GLY A 199 18.80 1.64 3.86
C GLY A 199 17.64 2.44 4.46
N THR A 200 17.96 3.30 5.40
CA THR A 200 17.00 4.27 5.92
C THR A 200 16.60 5.28 4.84
N ALA A 201 15.40 5.86 4.96
CA ALA A 201 14.95 6.87 4.02
C ALA A 201 15.92 8.07 3.93
N ALA A 202 16.58 8.44 5.05
CA ALA A 202 17.56 9.50 5.08
C ALA A 202 18.84 9.14 4.30
N GLU A 203 19.37 7.92 4.48
CA GLU A 203 20.53 7.41 3.74
C GLU A 203 20.25 7.36 2.23
N LEU A 204 19.12 6.76 1.84
CA LEU A 204 18.73 6.66 0.44
C LEU A 204 18.51 8.04 -0.20
N SER A 205 17.87 8.98 0.50
CA SER A 205 17.63 10.33 0.00
C SER A 205 18.92 11.14 -0.15
N SER A 206 19.96 10.86 0.61
CA SER A 206 21.27 11.53 0.53
C SER A 206 22.22 10.91 -0.49
N ASN A 207 21.97 9.67 -0.91
CA ASN A 207 22.82 8.91 -1.81
C ASN A 207 22.82 9.51 -3.22
N GLU A 208 24.00 9.74 -3.80
CA GLU A 208 24.20 10.39 -5.10
C GLU A 208 23.62 9.56 -6.24
N ASP A 209 23.81 8.24 -6.22
CA ASP A 209 23.28 7.34 -7.25
C ASP A 209 21.76 7.32 -7.21
N VAL A 210 21.15 7.33 -6.01
CA VAL A 210 19.70 7.44 -5.84
C VAL A 210 19.17 8.76 -6.38
N LYS A 211 19.88 9.87 -6.14
CA LYS A 211 19.51 11.19 -6.67
C LYS A 211 19.58 11.22 -8.19
N GLU A 212 20.64 10.68 -8.77
CA GLU A 212 20.83 10.66 -10.21
C GLU A 212 19.81 9.78 -10.92
N PHE A 213 19.63 8.51 -10.46
CA PHE A 213 18.86 7.50 -11.19
C PHE A 213 17.37 7.49 -10.85
N TYR A 214 16.99 7.83 -9.61
CA TYR A 214 15.63 7.63 -9.10
C TYR A 214 14.93 8.91 -8.65
N LEU A 215 15.66 9.99 -8.31
CA LEU A 215 15.06 11.26 -7.90
C LEU A 215 14.98 12.28 -9.05
N GLY A 216 15.49 11.93 -10.24
CA GLY A 216 15.43 12.79 -11.44
C GLY A 216 16.30 14.05 -11.34
N MET A 217 17.29 14.09 -10.44
CA MET A 217 18.19 15.22 -10.26
C MET A 217 19.45 15.15 -11.13
N GLY A 218 19.61 14.08 -11.94
CA GLY A 218 20.73 13.87 -12.85
C GLY A 218 20.41 14.33 -14.27
N GLY A 219 21.14 15.31 -14.78
CA GLY A 219 21.10 15.72 -16.19
C GLY A 219 22.04 14.87 -17.04
N GLY A 220 21.79 13.58 -17.21
CA GLY A 220 22.65 12.71 -18.02
C GLY A 220 22.04 11.35 -18.34
N ASP A 221 22.51 10.74 -19.43
CA ASP A 221 22.07 9.46 -19.96
C ASP A 221 21.89 8.38 -18.87
N ARG A 222 20.73 7.72 -18.87
CA ARG A 222 20.40 6.61 -17.97
C ARG A 222 21.42 5.47 -18.12
N LYS A 223 22.37 5.36 -17.19
CA LYS A 223 23.20 4.17 -17.03
C LYS A 223 22.44 3.17 -16.16
N SER A 224 22.18 1.96 -16.67
CA SER A 224 21.66 0.87 -15.83
C SER A 224 22.79 0.37 -14.92
N PHE A 225 22.48 0.04 -13.68
CA PHE A 225 23.40 -0.73 -12.85
C PHE A 225 23.66 -2.10 -13.51
N ARG A 226 24.93 -2.39 -13.77
CA ARG A 226 25.41 -3.69 -14.27
C ARG A 226 25.90 -4.55 -13.11
#